data_a88b6c2c0a974be4fee66b55f16895fd
#
_entry.id   a88b6c2c0a974be4fee66b55f16895fd
#
_cell.length_a   1.000
_cell.length_b   1.000
_cell.length_c   1.000
_cell.angle_alpha   90.00
_cell.angle_beta   90.00
_cell.angle_gamma   90.00
#
_symmetry.space_group_name_H-M   'P 1'
#
loop_
_entity.id
_entity.type
_entity.pdbx_description
1 polymer ?
#
loop_
_entity_poly.entity_id
_entity_poly.type
_entity_poly.pdbx_seq_one_letter_code
_entity_poly.pdbx_strand_id
1 'polypeptide(L)'
;MRQWLDDMSREETIALCTEKRLQSQVLFGDDVIVDEQRGTWSKVVVPSQASAKDSRGYPGWIPTAHLRAGLAIETSTKVMVQSRFTMLWDTHRQPIFALSFGTFLDYLTSEKDLVRVVTPIGEGWLRADDVVFPARRDPLSGAAIVHNADRFMNLDYLWSGLSAYGYDCSGFSYSMMRTGGYLIPRDAGDQSKRGRRVSKSTLRPGDLLFFADDKGKGSVHHVGIYAGDGAMIHSQTPGSQVIRTEIAGTTYEEELCVCRRYWQEEGEGDGEK
;
A
#
# COMPACT_ATOMS: atom_id res chain seq x y z
N MET A 1 12.95 2.49 -11.36
CA MET A 1 12.65 2.77 -9.93
C MET A 1 13.89 2.56 -9.06
N ARG A 2 14.46 1.35 -9.01
CA ARG A 2 15.59 1.06 -8.12
C ARG A 2 16.78 1.99 -8.37
N GLN A 3 17.24 2.10 -9.59
CA GLN A 3 18.35 3.01 -9.96
C GLN A 3 18.06 4.46 -9.52
N TRP A 4 16.84 4.96 -9.73
CA TRP A 4 16.46 6.31 -9.30
C TRP A 4 16.51 6.48 -7.77
N LEU A 5 16.19 5.43 -7.00
CA LEU A 5 16.30 5.45 -5.53
C LEU A 5 17.76 5.31 -5.09
N ASP A 6 18.52 4.43 -5.74
CA ASP A 6 19.94 4.20 -5.42
C ASP A 6 20.81 5.43 -5.72
N ASP A 7 20.40 6.23 -6.74
CA ASP A 7 21.07 7.49 -7.13
C ASP A 7 20.66 8.69 -6.25
N MET A 8 19.60 8.54 -5.42
CA MET A 8 19.05 9.64 -4.61
C MET A 8 19.80 9.78 -3.29
N SER A 9 20.29 10.97 -3.01
CA SER A 9 20.88 11.30 -1.72
C SER A 9 19.80 11.32 -0.61
N ARG A 10 20.24 11.26 0.65
CA ARG A 10 19.35 11.40 1.79
C ARG A 10 18.63 12.75 1.80
N GLU A 11 19.32 13.82 1.43
CA GLU A 11 18.77 15.18 1.31
C GLU A 11 17.66 15.24 0.26
N GLU A 12 17.85 14.60 -0.90
CA GLU A 12 16.85 14.52 -1.96
C GLU A 12 15.63 13.72 -1.51
N THR A 13 15.84 12.60 -0.79
CA THR A 13 14.75 11.82 -0.21
C THR A 13 13.90 12.66 0.77
N ILE A 14 14.53 13.48 1.59
CA ILE A 14 13.84 14.40 2.50
C ILE A 14 13.12 15.50 1.70
N ALA A 15 13.73 16.02 0.64
CA ALA A 15 13.17 17.07 -0.22
C ALA A 15 11.87 16.62 -0.91
N LEU A 16 11.70 15.33 -1.24
CA LEU A 16 10.43 14.80 -1.76
C LEU A 16 9.26 15.12 -0.81
N CYS A 17 9.50 15.05 0.49
CA CYS A 17 8.52 15.37 1.53
C CYS A 17 8.35 16.88 1.71
N THR A 18 9.45 17.61 2.00
CA THR A 18 9.40 19.03 2.38
C THR A 18 8.92 19.93 1.25
N GLU A 19 9.24 19.58 0.00
CA GLU A 19 8.82 20.32 -1.19
C GLU A 19 7.49 19.78 -1.78
N LYS A 20 6.90 18.73 -1.18
CA LYS A 20 5.63 18.13 -1.61
C LYS A 20 5.59 17.74 -3.10
N ARG A 21 6.72 17.26 -3.63
CA ARG A 21 6.87 16.92 -5.06
C ARG A 21 6.04 15.71 -5.47
N LEU A 22 5.76 14.79 -4.53
CA LEU A 22 4.97 13.60 -4.75
C LEU A 22 3.73 13.61 -3.88
N GLN A 23 2.65 13.04 -4.40
CA GLN A 23 1.37 12.91 -3.68
C GLN A 23 1.05 11.45 -3.34
N SER A 24 1.31 10.54 -4.25
CA SER A 24 1.11 9.10 -4.08
C SER A 24 1.92 8.34 -5.12
N GLN A 25 1.89 7.03 -5.05
CA GLN A 25 2.47 6.11 -6.01
C GLN A 25 1.36 5.24 -6.61
N VAL A 26 1.53 4.82 -7.87
CA VAL A 26 0.65 3.87 -8.58
C VAL A 26 1.48 2.63 -8.90
N LEU A 27 0.96 1.45 -8.63
CA LEU A 27 1.62 0.21 -8.98
C LEU A 27 1.33 -0.16 -10.44
N PHE A 28 2.23 -0.95 -11.03
CA PHE A 28 2.05 -1.45 -12.39
C PHE A 28 0.76 -2.28 -12.49
N GLY A 29 -0.10 -1.94 -13.45
CA GLY A 29 -1.40 -2.59 -13.64
C GLY A 29 -2.55 -2.01 -12.80
N ASP A 30 -2.30 -1.02 -11.94
CA ASP A 30 -3.40 -0.29 -11.29
C ASP A 30 -4.18 0.54 -12.33
N ASP A 31 -5.50 0.47 -12.22
CA ASP A 31 -6.40 1.28 -13.06
C ASP A 31 -6.40 2.74 -12.62
N VAL A 32 -6.45 3.65 -13.60
CA VAL A 32 -6.62 5.09 -13.36
C VAL A 32 -7.68 5.67 -14.31
N ILE A 33 -8.41 6.66 -13.82
CA ILE A 33 -9.33 7.47 -14.63
C ILE A 33 -8.56 8.69 -15.11
N VAL A 34 -8.48 8.92 -16.42
CA VAL A 34 -7.83 10.10 -17.00
C VAL A 34 -8.86 11.21 -17.16
N ASP A 35 -8.68 12.31 -16.45
CA ASP A 35 -9.55 13.49 -16.52
C ASP A 35 -9.08 14.49 -17.58
N GLU A 36 -7.76 14.67 -17.72
CA GLU A 36 -7.17 15.70 -18.55
C GLU A 36 -5.75 15.31 -18.99
N GLN A 37 -5.31 15.78 -20.13
CA GLN A 37 -3.92 15.68 -20.58
C GLN A 37 -3.38 17.08 -20.91
N ARG A 38 -2.18 17.39 -20.38
CA ARG A 38 -1.43 18.61 -20.66
C ARG A 38 0.00 18.25 -21.06
N GLY A 39 0.31 18.41 -22.33
CA GLY A 39 1.62 18.04 -22.87
C GLY A 39 1.95 16.57 -22.58
N THR A 40 3.02 16.33 -21.85
CA THR A 40 3.51 14.98 -21.47
C THR A 40 2.92 14.45 -20.17
N TRP A 41 1.97 15.17 -19.53
CA TRP A 41 1.38 14.81 -18.26
C TRP A 41 -0.14 14.59 -18.39
N SER A 42 -0.66 13.63 -17.66
CA SER A 42 -2.09 13.35 -17.51
C SER A 42 -2.53 13.55 -16.07
N LYS A 43 -3.63 14.28 -15.89
CA LYS A 43 -4.35 14.34 -14.62
C LYS A 43 -5.18 13.09 -14.48
N VAL A 44 -4.98 12.37 -13.40
CA VAL A 44 -5.65 11.09 -13.16
C VAL A 44 -6.29 11.04 -11.78
N VAL A 45 -7.26 10.15 -11.64
CA VAL A 45 -7.78 9.69 -10.35
C VAL A 45 -7.50 8.20 -10.23
N VAL A 46 -7.01 7.76 -9.07
CA VAL A 46 -6.68 6.35 -8.77
C VAL A 46 -7.80 5.75 -7.91
N PRO A 47 -8.74 4.97 -8.49
CA PRO A 47 -9.94 4.50 -7.77
C PRO A 47 -9.61 3.58 -6.58
N SER A 48 -8.54 2.80 -6.66
CA SER A 48 -8.11 1.92 -5.57
C SER A 48 -7.61 2.68 -4.33
N GLN A 49 -7.27 3.97 -4.44
CA GLN A 49 -6.77 4.82 -3.37
C GLN A 49 -7.84 5.82 -2.93
N ALA A 50 -8.75 5.40 -2.05
CA ALA A 50 -9.80 6.28 -1.55
C ALA A 50 -9.21 7.54 -0.89
N SER A 51 -9.82 8.71 -1.11
CA SER A 51 -9.35 10.00 -0.62
C SER A 51 -10.52 10.96 -0.39
N ALA A 52 -10.37 11.89 0.56
CA ALA A 52 -11.29 12.99 0.73
C ALA A 52 -11.16 14.07 -0.36
N LYS A 53 -10.09 14.04 -1.18
CA LYS A 53 -9.81 15.02 -2.24
C LYS A 53 -10.72 14.84 -3.46
N ASP A 54 -11.12 13.60 -3.77
CA ASP A 54 -12.04 13.26 -4.88
C ASP A 54 -12.79 11.97 -4.52
N SER A 55 -14.10 11.97 -4.65
CA SER A 55 -14.95 10.82 -4.31
C SER A 55 -14.70 9.58 -5.18
N ARG A 56 -14.10 9.74 -6.35
CA ARG A 56 -13.72 8.66 -7.27
C ARG A 56 -12.42 7.96 -6.90
N GLY A 57 -11.56 8.60 -6.05
CA GLY A 57 -10.26 8.07 -5.66
C GLY A 57 -9.22 9.16 -5.41
N TYR A 58 -7.94 8.83 -5.51
CA TYR A 58 -6.84 9.77 -5.26
C TYR A 58 -6.45 10.54 -6.52
N PRO A 59 -6.59 11.88 -6.56
CA PRO A 59 -6.24 12.67 -7.73
C PRO A 59 -4.73 12.99 -7.77
N GLY A 60 -4.17 13.05 -8.97
CA GLY A 60 -2.78 13.43 -9.16
C GLY A 60 -2.40 13.61 -10.63
N TRP A 61 -1.14 13.94 -10.88
CA TRP A 61 -0.56 14.01 -12.21
C TRP A 61 0.46 12.89 -12.39
N ILE A 62 0.41 12.22 -13.56
CA ILE A 62 1.33 11.17 -13.93
C ILE A 62 1.88 11.43 -15.35
N PRO A 63 3.15 11.07 -15.64
CA PRO A 63 3.63 11.14 -17.02
C PRO A 63 2.75 10.29 -17.95
N THR A 64 2.22 10.88 -19.02
CA THR A 64 1.34 10.18 -19.98
C THR A 64 1.99 8.93 -20.57
N ALA A 65 3.31 8.93 -20.71
CA ALA A 65 4.08 7.78 -21.20
C ALA A 65 3.95 6.52 -20.32
N HIS A 66 3.56 6.68 -19.05
CA HIS A 66 3.31 5.56 -18.12
C HIS A 66 1.90 4.96 -18.25
N LEU A 67 1.03 5.60 -19.01
CA LEU A 67 -0.35 5.14 -19.20
C LEU A 67 -0.49 4.26 -20.45
N ARG A 68 -1.39 3.31 -20.36
CA ARG A 68 -1.87 2.53 -21.51
C ARG A 68 -3.39 2.52 -21.48
N ALA A 69 -4.02 2.48 -22.65
CA ALA A 69 -5.45 2.26 -22.73
C ALA A 69 -5.80 0.94 -22.05
N GLY A 70 -6.85 0.95 -21.24
CA GLY A 70 -7.33 -0.26 -20.58
C GLY A 70 -7.69 -1.31 -21.63
N LEU A 71 -7.22 -2.54 -21.44
CA LEU A 71 -7.67 -3.67 -22.22
C LEU A 71 -9.01 -4.12 -21.62
N ALA A 72 -10.04 -4.26 -22.45
CA ALA A 72 -11.27 -4.93 -22.05
C ALA A 72 -10.93 -6.43 -21.89
N ILE A 73 -10.79 -6.86 -20.64
CA ILE A 73 -10.46 -8.24 -20.33
C ILE A 73 -11.72 -8.91 -19.77
N GLU A 74 -12.12 -10.02 -20.35
CA GLU A 74 -13.30 -10.79 -19.90
C GLU A 74 -13.04 -11.59 -18.61
N THR A 75 -11.88 -11.51 -18.00
CA THR A 75 -11.58 -12.22 -16.75
C THR A 75 -11.85 -11.39 -15.52
N SER A 76 -12.62 -11.95 -14.59
CA SER A 76 -12.88 -11.36 -13.25
C SER A 76 -11.85 -11.78 -12.19
N THR A 77 -10.96 -12.72 -12.51
CA THR A 77 -9.99 -13.26 -11.55
C THR A 77 -8.69 -12.51 -11.62
N LYS A 78 -8.24 -11.99 -10.47
CA LYS A 78 -6.93 -11.35 -10.34
C LYS A 78 -6.00 -12.22 -9.51
N VAL A 79 -4.72 -12.12 -9.80
CA VAL A 79 -3.63 -12.55 -8.92
C VAL A 79 -2.98 -11.32 -8.31
N MET A 80 -2.41 -11.50 -7.12
CA MET A 80 -1.67 -10.47 -6.40
C MET A 80 -0.27 -10.97 -6.09
N VAL A 81 0.74 -10.15 -6.35
CA VAL A 81 2.12 -10.44 -5.96
C VAL A 81 2.23 -10.44 -4.45
N GLN A 82 2.57 -11.60 -3.86
CA GLN A 82 2.77 -11.79 -2.42
C GLN A 82 4.25 -11.76 -2.01
N SER A 83 5.17 -12.08 -2.92
CA SER A 83 6.60 -11.92 -2.69
C SER A 83 6.98 -10.45 -2.65
N ARG A 84 8.07 -10.10 -1.97
CA ARG A 84 8.55 -8.71 -1.95
C ARG A 84 8.75 -8.18 -3.36
N PHE A 85 9.34 -9.01 -4.22
CA PHE A 85 9.46 -8.80 -5.66
C PHE A 85 9.27 -10.11 -6.41
N THR A 86 8.70 -10.04 -7.61
CA THR A 86 8.68 -11.14 -8.57
C THR A 86 9.06 -10.64 -9.95
N MET A 87 9.76 -11.45 -10.73
CA MET A 87 10.09 -11.12 -12.12
C MET A 87 8.86 -11.30 -13.00
N LEU A 88 8.58 -10.33 -13.84
CA LEU A 88 7.67 -10.47 -14.98
C LEU A 88 8.46 -10.93 -16.19
N TRP A 89 8.03 -12.03 -16.81
CA TRP A 89 8.58 -12.50 -18.09
C TRP A 89 7.57 -12.28 -19.21
N ASP A 90 8.08 -12.04 -20.42
CA ASP A 90 7.25 -11.97 -21.62
C ASP A 90 6.72 -13.35 -22.05
N THR A 91 5.97 -13.41 -23.16
CA THR A 91 5.43 -14.67 -23.72
C THR A 91 6.52 -15.64 -24.22
N HIS A 92 7.74 -15.15 -24.46
CA HIS A 92 8.92 -15.93 -24.83
C HIS A 92 9.80 -16.31 -23.64
N ARG A 93 9.34 -16.07 -22.42
CA ARG A 93 10.06 -16.33 -21.15
C ARG A 93 11.34 -15.48 -21.00
N GLN A 94 11.39 -14.30 -21.63
CA GLN A 94 12.46 -13.34 -21.39
C GLN A 94 12.09 -12.42 -20.23
N PRO A 95 13.02 -12.12 -19.29
CA PRO A 95 12.72 -11.23 -18.16
C PRO A 95 12.52 -9.79 -18.66
N ILE A 96 11.48 -9.14 -18.13
CA ILE A 96 11.16 -7.74 -18.44
C ILE A 96 11.60 -6.84 -17.29
N PHE A 97 10.96 -6.93 -16.14
CA PHE A 97 11.31 -6.21 -14.90
C PHE A 97 10.64 -6.83 -13.69
N ALA A 98 11.11 -6.45 -12.49
CA ALA A 98 10.53 -6.92 -11.25
C ALA A 98 9.27 -6.14 -10.88
N LEU A 99 8.21 -6.86 -10.50
CA LEU A 99 6.98 -6.33 -9.90
C LEU A 99 7.08 -6.33 -8.39
N SER A 100 6.48 -5.34 -7.76
CA SER A 100 6.46 -5.18 -6.31
C SER A 100 5.32 -5.97 -5.65
N PHE A 101 5.49 -6.31 -4.40
CA PHE A 101 4.44 -6.73 -3.47
C PHE A 101 3.20 -5.83 -3.61
N GLY A 102 2.02 -6.44 -3.60
CA GLY A 102 0.75 -5.73 -3.73
C GLY A 102 0.37 -5.33 -5.17
N THR A 103 1.13 -5.74 -6.19
CA THR A 103 0.74 -5.61 -7.60
C THR A 103 -0.38 -6.60 -7.92
N PHE A 104 -1.49 -6.11 -8.47
CA PHE A 104 -2.63 -6.92 -8.91
C PHE A 104 -2.67 -6.97 -10.44
N LEU A 105 -2.78 -8.17 -11.02
CA LEU A 105 -2.88 -8.39 -12.45
C LEU A 105 -4.00 -9.36 -12.77
N ASP A 106 -4.57 -9.25 -13.98
CA ASP A 106 -5.62 -10.14 -14.45
C ASP A 106 -5.04 -11.50 -14.81
N TYR A 107 -5.62 -12.56 -14.24
CA TYR A 107 -5.22 -13.93 -14.43
C TYR A 107 -5.80 -14.51 -15.72
N LEU A 108 -4.99 -15.22 -16.49
CA LEU A 108 -5.42 -15.95 -17.68
C LEU A 108 -5.44 -17.47 -17.45
N THR A 109 -4.29 -18.05 -17.10
CA THR A 109 -4.14 -19.49 -16.91
C THR A 109 -2.91 -19.81 -16.06
N SER A 110 -2.79 -21.06 -15.63
CA SER A 110 -1.59 -21.57 -14.96
C SER A 110 -0.98 -22.71 -15.78
N GLU A 111 0.34 -22.77 -15.80
CA GLU A 111 1.11 -23.80 -16.46
C GLU A 111 2.28 -24.20 -15.57
N LYS A 112 2.22 -25.41 -14.97
CA LYS A 112 3.21 -25.90 -13.99
C LYS A 112 3.38 -24.89 -12.82
N ASP A 113 4.58 -24.34 -12.69
CA ASP A 113 5.03 -23.38 -11.68
C ASP A 113 4.87 -21.90 -12.10
N LEU A 114 4.13 -21.65 -13.18
CA LEU A 114 3.93 -20.33 -13.73
C LEU A 114 2.45 -19.95 -13.83
N VAL A 115 2.19 -18.66 -13.71
CA VAL A 115 0.89 -18.04 -13.89
C VAL A 115 0.96 -17.03 -15.03
N ARG A 116 0.09 -17.17 -16.02
CA ARG A 116 -0.05 -16.24 -17.15
C ARG A 116 -1.01 -15.11 -16.77
N VAL A 117 -0.58 -13.90 -17.01
CA VAL A 117 -1.31 -12.69 -16.64
C VAL A 117 -1.41 -11.72 -17.80
N VAL A 118 -2.43 -10.86 -17.75
CA VAL A 118 -2.51 -9.70 -18.64
C VAL A 118 -1.93 -8.48 -17.93
N THR A 119 -1.17 -7.71 -18.67
CA THR A 119 -0.48 -6.52 -18.18
C THR A 119 -0.71 -5.34 -19.13
N PRO A 120 -0.47 -4.09 -18.72
CA PRO A 120 -0.55 -2.92 -19.60
C PRO A 120 0.35 -2.98 -20.85
N ILE A 121 1.32 -3.88 -20.89
CA ILE A 121 2.27 -4.05 -22.01
C ILE A 121 2.09 -5.37 -22.76
N GLY A 122 0.97 -6.07 -22.52
CA GLY A 122 0.67 -7.36 -23.11
C GLY A 122 0.67 -8.49 -22.10
N GLU A 123 0.59 -9.72 -22.56
CA GLU A 123 0.59 -10.90 -21.70
C GLU A 123 2.01 -11.22 -21.18
N GLY A 124 2.05 -11.80 -19.99
CA GLY A 124 3.31 -12.19 -19.39
C GLY A 124 3.15 -13.33 -18.39
N TRP A 125 4.27 -13.75 -17.81
CA TRP A 125 4.34 -14.85 -16.87
C TRP A 125 4.93 -14.41 -15.54
N LEU A 126 4.38 -14.97 -14.45
CA LEU A 126 4.89 -14.85 -13.08
C LEU A 126 5.13 -16.25 -12.50
N ARG A 127 5.98 -16.36 -11.49
CA ARG A 127 6.07 -17.61 -10.71
C ARG A 127 4.81 -17.81 -9.88
N ALA A 128 4.29 -19.03 -9.85
CA ALA A 128 3.11 -19.36 -9.07
C ALA A 128 3.34 -19.14 -7.55
N ASP A 129 4.52 -19.45 -7.04
CA ASP A 129 4.90 -19.27 -5.64
C ASP A 129 4.96 -17.80 -5.20
N ASP A 130 5.11 -16.87 -6.16
CA ASP A 130 5.22 -15.45 -5.89
C ASP A 130 3.86 -14.72 -5.85
N VAL A 131 2.78 -15.42 -6.18
CA VAL A 131 1.45 -14.81 -6.27
C VAL A 131 0.41 -15.58 -5.48
N VAL A 132 -0.68 -14.89 -5.15
CA VAL A 132 -1.88 -15.49 -4.56
C VAL A 132 -3.11 -15.04 -5.35
N PHE A 133 -4.20 -15.79 -5.19
CA PHE A 133 -5.53 -15.45 -5.72
C PHE A 133 -6.37 -14.84 -4.59
N PRO A 134 -6.51 -13.52 -4.49
CA PRO A 134 -7.23 -12.89 -3.37
C PRO A 134 -8.67 -13.38 -3.22
N ALA A 135 -9.37 -13.58 -4.34
CA ALA A 135 -10.75 -14.08 -4.35
C ALA A 135 -10.92 -15.54 -3.89
N ARG A 136 -9.81 -16.27 -3.69
CA ARG A 136 -9.82 -17.68 -3.24
C ARG A 136 -9.38 -17.86 -1.79
N ARG A 137 -9.23 -16.78 -1.05
CA ARG A 137 -8.85 -16.80 0.37
C ARG A 137 -9.67 -15.80 1.15
N ASP A 138 -9.86 -16.08 2.41
CA ASP A 138 -10.45 -15.13 3.34
C ASP A 138 -9.52 -13.93 3.54
N PRO A 139 -10.05 -12.75 3.88
CA PRO A 139 -9.25 -11.61 4.30
C PRO A 139 -8.35 -11.98 5.48
N LEU A 140 -7.18 -11.37 5.53
CA LEU A 140 -6.19 -11.69 6.57
C LEU A 140 -6.65 -11.22 7.95
N SER A 141 -6.38 -12.04 8.97
CA SER A 141 -6.52 -11.62 10.36
C SER A 141 -5.51 -10.51 10.70
N GLY A 142 -5.75 -9.78 11.80
CA GLY A 142 -4.83 -8.75 12.25
C GLY A 142 -3.41 -9.28 12.51
N ALA A 143 -3.26 -10.48 13.05
CA ALA A 143 -1.96 -11.12 13.25
C ALA A 143 -1.24 -11.43 11.93
N ALA A 144 -1.97 -11.87 10.90
CA ALA A 144 -1.41 -12.11 9.58
C ALA A 144 -1.00 -10.81 8.87
N ILE A 145 -1.71 -9.70 9.10
CA ILE A 145 -1.32 -8.36 8.64
C ILE A 145 0.01 -7.94 9.28
N VAL A 146 0.17 -8.13 10.59
CA VAL A 146 1.43 -7.86 11.30
C VAL A 146 2.56 -8.73 10.76
N HIS A 147 2.32 -10.03 10.55
CA HIS A 147 3.31 -10.93 9.95
C HIS A 147 3.77 -10.43 8.56
N ASN A 148 2.85 -9.95 7.74
CA ASN A 148 3.22 -9.33 6.45
C ASN A 148 4.03 -8.06 6.63
N ALA A 149 3.69 -7.22 7.61
CA ALA A 149 4.41 -5.99 7.92
C ALA A 149 5.86 -6.26 8.37
N ASP A 150 6.09 -7.28 9.20
CA ASP A 150 7.42 -7.70 9.67
C ASP A 150 8.39 -8.02 8.52
N ARG A 151 7.89 -8.49 7.38
CA ARG A 151 8.71 -8.81 6.20
C ARG A 151 9.39 -7.58 5.57
N PHE A 152 8.94 -6.39 5.91
CA PHE A 152 9.44 -5.11 5.39
C PHE A 152 10.32 -4.35 6.40
N MET A 153 10.65 -4.96 7.53
CA MET A 153 11.58 -4.36 8.49
C MET A 153 12.89 -3.93 7.80
N ASN A 154 13.40 -2.78 8.20
CA ASN A 154 14.61 -2.13 7.65
C ASN A 154 14.48 -1.68 6.17
N LEU A 155 13.26 -1.62 5.62
CA LEU A 155 13.03 -0.99 4.33
C LEU A 155 13.02 0.54 4.51
N ASP A 156 13.73 1.24 3.65
CA ASP A 156 13.85 2.69 3.72
C ASP A 156 12.49 3.38 3.54
N TYR A 157 12.30 4.47 4.31
CA TYR A 157 11.17 5.35 4.13
C TYR A 157 11.24 6.04 2.77
N LEU A 158 10.13 6.01 2.03
CA LEU A 158 9.98 6.77 0.81
C LEU A 158 8.71 7.62 0.90
N TRP A 159 8.84 8.94 0.78
CA TRP A 159 7.69 9.83 0.76
C TRP A 159 6.72 9.46 -0.37
N SER A 160 5.44 9.36 -0.06
CA SER A 160 4.38 8.92 -0.99
C SER A 160 4.49 7.47 -1.48
N GLY A 161 5.41 6.66 -0.94
CA GLY A 161 5.67 5.30 -1.38
C GLY A 161 4.54 4.31 -1.05
N LEU A 162 4.27 3.39 -1.99
CA LEU A 162 3.30 2.30 -1.90
C LEU A 162 3.88 0.95 -2.33
N SER A 163 5.19 0.83 -2.47
CA SER A 163 5.83 -0.36 -3.03
C SER A 163 6.93 -0.90 -2.13
N ALA A 164 7.37 -2.13 -2.39
CA ALA A 164 8.50 -2.74 -1.72
C ALA A 164 9.85 -2.05 -2.01
N TYR A 165 9.86 -0.98 -2.78
CA TYR A 165 11.00 -0.08 -2.93
C TYR A 165 11.09 0.96 -1.81
N GLY A 166 9.99 1.26 -1.12
CA GLY A 166 9.88 2.17 0.00
C GLY A 166 8.42 2.55 0.25
N TYR A 167 8.09 2.75 1.51
CA TYR A 167 6.75 3.18 1.95
C TYR A 167 6.85 4.46 2.76
N ASP A 168 5.83 5.33 2.67
CA ASP A 168 5.56 6.26 3.76
C ASP A 168 4.68 5.59 4.83
N CYS A 169 4.38 6.29 5.92
CA CYS A 169 3.64 5.72 7.05
C CYS A 169 2.24 5.22 6.65
N SER A 170 1.47 6.04 5.94
CA SER A 170 0.11 5.70 5.51
C SER A 170 0.10 4.77 4.28
N GLY A 171 1.11 4.84 3.42
CA GLY A 171 1.30 3.91 2.32
C GLY A 171 1.66 2.51 2.80
N PHE A 172 2.41 2.41 3.90
CA PHE A 172 2.69 1.13 4.54
C PHE A 172 1.42 0.48 5.09
N SER A 173 0.66 1.21 5.92
CA SER A 173 -0.61 0.70 6.44
C SER A 173 -1.61 0.38 5.32
N TYR A 174 -1.74 1.26 4.31
CA TYR A 174 -2.57 1.03 3.13
C TYR A 174 -2.19 -0.27 2.41
N SER A 175 -0.90 -0.49 2.14
CA SER A 175 -0.43 -1.66 1.40
C SER A 175 -0.64 -2.95 2.18
N MET A 176 -0.38 -2.97 3.49
CA MET A 176 -0.63 -4.13 4.35
C MET A 176 -2.12 -4.46 4.42
N MET A 177 -2.99 -3.47 4.54
CA MET A 177 -4.44 -3.65 4.56
C MET A 177 -4.96 -4.10 3.19
N ARG A 178 -4.58 -3.42 2.08
CA ARG A 178 -5.01 -3.79 0.72
C ARG A 178 -4.67 -5.24 0.37
N THR A 179 -3.45 -5.66 0.68
CA THR A 179 -3.01 -7.04 0.44
C THR A 179 -3.64 -8.03 1.42
N GLY A 180 -4.13 -7.56 2.55
CA GLY A 180 -4.94 -8.31 3.50
C GLY A 180 -6.41 -8.47 3.10
N GLY A 181 -6.87 -7.78 2.04
CA GLY A 181 -8.27 -7.82 1.59
C GLY A 181 -9.10 -6.62 2.06
N TYR A 182 -8.48 -5.60 2.66
CA TYR A 182 -9.18 -4.44 3.22
C TYR A 182 -8.80 -3.15 2.47
N LEU A 183 -9.77 -2.53 1.81
CA LEU A 183 -9.55 -1.26 1.15
C LEU A 183 -9.75 -0.11 2.13
N ILE A 184 -8.66 0.62 2.40
CA ILE A 184 -8.65 1.78 3.29
C ILE A 184 -8.24 3.05 2.53
N PRO A 185 -8.49 4.26 3.06
CA PRO A 185 -7.99 5.49 2.44
C PRO A 185 -6.46 5.53 2.34
N ARG A 186 -5.94 6.33 1.40
CA ARG A 186 -4.50 6.47 1.18
C ARG A 186 -3.80 7.30 2.25
N ASP A 187 -4.38 8.43 2.65
CA ASP A 187 -3.75 9.38 3.57
C ASP A 187 -4.10 9.08 5.03
N ALA A 188 -3.14 9.23 5.96
CA ALA A 188 -3.31 8.94 7.38
C ALA A 188 -4.49 9.69 8.02
N GLY A 189 -4.68 10.97 7.67
CA GLY A 189 -5.81 11.77 8.15
C GLY A 189 -7.18 11.21 7.71
N ASP A 190 -7.28 10.61 6.54
CA ASP A 190 -8.51 9.97 6.06
C ASP A 190 -8.67 8.56 6.65
N GLN A 191 -7.58 7.82 6.82
CA GLN A 191 -7.57 6.53 7.51
C GLN A 191 -8.06 6.67 8.96
N SER A 192 -7.66 7.74 9.67
CA SER A 192 -8.06 7.97 11.07
C SER A 192 -9.56 8.18 11.26
N LYS A 193 -10.29 8.55 10.20
CA LYS A 193 -11.73 8.87 10.24
C LYS A 193 -12.63 7.68 9.91
N ARG A 194 -12.08 6.58 9.38
CA ARG A 194 -12.81 5.39 8.93
C ARG A 194 -12.43 4.16 9.74
N GLY A 195 -13.08 3.03 9.44
CA GLY A 195 -12.91 1.80 10.22
C GLY A 195 -13.54 1.87 11.61
N ARG A 196 -13.62 0.75 12.30
CA ARG A 196 -14.18 0.65 13.65
C ARG A 196 -13.24 1.31 14.67
N ARG A 197 -13.74 2.25 15.46
CA ARG A 197 -12.96 2.84 16.55
C ARG A 197 -12.76 1.81 17.66
N VAL A 198 -11.53 1.68 18.14
CA VAL A 198 -11.17 0.80 19.26
C VAL A 198 -10.51 1.60 20.38
N SER A 199 -10.67 1.14 21.61
CA SER A 199 -10.01 1.75 22.77
C SER A 199 -8.57 1.22 22.92
N LYS A 200 -7.70 1.99 23.60
CA LYS A 200 -6.33 1.54 23.91
C LYS A 200 -6.30 0.20 24.67
N SER A 201 -7.30 -0.05 25.52
CA SER A 201 -7.40 -1.28 26.32
C SER A 201 -7.86 -2.52 25.52
N THR A 202 -8.40 -2.32 24.31
CA THR A 202 -8.93 -3.40 23.45
C THR A 202 -8.14 -3.54 22.14
N LEU A 203 -6.95 -2.94 22.10
CA LEU A 203 -6.05 -3.06 20.96
C LEU A 203 -5.66 -4.54 20.70
N ARG A 204 -5.63 -4.90 19.43
CA ARG A 204 -5.17 -6.20 18.94
C ARG A 204 -4.19 -6.02 17.79
N PRO A 205 -3.26 -6.95 17.57
CA PRO A 205 -2.36 -6.91 16.42
C PRO A 205 -3.12 -6.63 15.12
N GLY A 206 -2.59 -5.73 14.29
CA GLY A 206 -3.23 -5.29 13.04
C GLY A 206 -4.11 -4.05 13.16
N ASP A 207 -4.41 -3.56 14.37
CA ASP A 207 -5.09 -2.27 14.55
C ASP A 207 -4.18 -1.11 14.10
N LEU A 208 -4.76 -0.06 13.56
CA LEU A 208 -4.03 1.14 13.15
C LEU A 208 -4.07 2.18 14.29
N LEU A 209 -2.89 2.69 14.60
CA LEU A 209 -2.64 3.72 15.61
C LEU A 209 -2.35 5.03 14.92
N PHE A 210 -3.09 6.09 15.24
CA PHE A 210 -2.92 7.41 14.63
C PHE A 210 -2.41 8.41 15.64
N PHE A 211 -1.45 9.21 15.20
CA PHE A 211 -0.74 10.17 16.01
C PHE A 211 -0.95 11.57 15.45
N ALA A 212 -1.21 12.52 16.33
CA ALA A 212 -1.50 13.90 15.97
C ALA A 212 -0.61 14.89 16.75
N ASP A 213 -0.34 16.03 16.11
CA ASP A 213 0.34 17.15 16.75
C ASP A 213 -0.38 17.58 18.05
N ASP A 214 0.22 18.48 18.80
CA ASP A 214 -0.39 19.08 20.00
C ASP A 214 -0.83 18.01 21.02
N LYS A 215 0.03 17.01 21.29
CA LYS A 215 -0.28 15.91 22.22
C LYS A 215 -1.58 15.20 21.87
N GLY A 216 -1.75 14.86 20.60
CA GLY A 216 -2.89 14.12 20.08
C GLY A 216 -4.15 14.97 19.82
N LYS A 217 -4.10 16.29 19.91
CA LYS A 217 -5.24 17.19 19.69
C LYS A 217 -5.22 17.90 18.34
N GLY A 218 -4.07 17.91 17.67
CA GLY A 218 -3.84 18.56 16.39
C GLY A 218 -4.20 17.73 15.18
N SER A 219 -3.51 18.00 14.08
CA SER A 219 -3.66 17.25 12.82
C SER A 219 -2.99 15.90 12.90
N VAL A 220 -3.63 14.86 12.36
CA VAL A 220 -3.01 13.54 12.23
C VAL A 220 -1.86 13.62 11.22
N HIS A 221 -0.65 13.31 11.68
CA HIS A 221 0.58 13.36 10.89
C HIS A 221 1.24 11.99 10.68
N HIS A 222 0.86 10.97 11.49
CA HIS A 222 1.50 9.66 11.44
C HIS A 222 0.52 8.52 11.72
N VAL A 223 0.87 7.31 11.23
CA VAL A 223 0.14 6.06 11.48
C VAL A 223 1.12 4.89 11.60
N GLY A 224 0.81 3.97 12.53
CA GLY A 224 1.51 2.69 12.69
C GLY A 224 0.52 1.53 12.81
N ILE A 225 1.00 0.32 12.58
CA ILE A 225 0.26 -0.94 12.74
C ILE A 225 0.61 -1.49 14.13
N TYR A 226 -0.37 -1.64 15.00
CA TYR A 226 -0.16 -2.24 16.32
C TYR A 226 0.30 -3.70 16.18
N ALA A 227 1.42 -4.02 16.76
CA ALA A 227 2.08 -5.33 16.66
C ALA A 227 1.83 -6.24 17.86
N GLY A 228 1.09 -5.75 18.87
CA GLY A 228 0.97 -6.42 20.18
C GLY A 228 1.98 -5.87 21.20
N ASP A 229 1.76 -6.21 22.45
CA ASP A 229 2.69 -5.96 23.58
C ASP A 229 3.16 -4.49 23.71
N GLY A 230 2.29 -3.54 23.38
CA GLY A 230 2.61 -2.10 23.46
C GLY A 230 3.48 -1.55 22.33
N ALA A 231 3.78 -2.35 21.31
CA ALA A 231 4.61 -1.97 20.17
C ALA A 231 3.82 -1.78 18.88
N MET A 232 4.36 -0.99 17.95
CA MET A 232 3.86 -0.85 16.59
C MET A 232 4.97 -1.08 15.55
N ILE A 233 4.57 -1.49 14.33
CA ILE A 233 5.43 -1.47 13.15
C ILE A 233 4.98 -0.31 12.28
N HIS A 234 5.91 0.52 11.88
CA HIS A 234 5.62 1.69 11.06
C HIS A 234 6.80 2.08 10.16
N SER A 235 6.51 2.71 9.02
CA SER A 235 7.50 3.45 8.25
C SER A 235 7.65 4.81 8.91
N GLN A 236 8.77 5.04 9.60
CA GLN A 236 8.86 6.05 10.64
C GLN A 236 8.81 7.50 10.11
N THR A 237 9.84 7.92 9.38
CA THR A 237 9.98 9.32 8.93
C THR A 237 10.97 9.38 7.76
N PRO A 238 10.96 10.45 6.95
CA PRO A 238 11.97 10.66 5.91
C PRO A 238 13.40 10.52 6.44
N GLY A 239 14.22 9.72 5.75
CA GLY A 239 15.59 9.41 6.13
C GLY A 239 15.75 8.32 7.19
N SER A 240 14.66 7.61 7.53
CA SER A 240 14.67 6.41 8.38
C SER A 240 14.04 5.20 7.66
N GLN A 241 13.61 4.20 8.39
CA GLN A 241 13.18 2.91 7.86
C GLN A 241 11.86 2.44 8.47
N VAL A 242 11.32 1.33 7.96
CA VAL A 242 10.30 0.55 8.65
C VAL A 242 10.92 -0.09 9.88
N ILE A 243 10.39 0.25 11.03
CA ILE A 243 10.89 -0.21 12.33
C ILE A 243 9.74 -0.66 13.25
N ARG A 244 10.09 -1.42 14.28
CA ARG A 244 9.23 -1.71 15.42
C ARG A 244 9.60 -0.76 16.56
N THR A 245 8.60 -0.08 17.13
CA THR A 245 8.78 0.92 18.19
C THR A 245 7.84 0.63 19.34
N GLU A 246 8.37 0.59 20.56
CA GLU A 246 7.60 0.64 21.80
C GLU A 246 6.90 1.99 21.89
N ILE A 247 5.60 2.01 22.23
CA ILE A 247 4.82 3.24 22.30
C ILE A 247 5.09 3.98 23.62
N ALA A 248 5.13 3.22 24.71
CA ALA A 248 5.34 3.77 26.05
C ALA A 248 6.70 4.48 26.17
N GLY A 249 6.72 5.61 26.85
CA GLY A 249 7.95 6.41 27.06
C GLY A 249 8.46 7.16 25.84
N THR A 250 7.73 7.16 24.72
CA THR A 250 8.06 7.91 23.51
C THR A 250 7.07 9.06 23.29
N THR A 251 7.36 9.96 22.33
CA THR A 251 6.42 11.00 21.91
C THR A 251 5.12 10.43 21.36
N TYR A 252 5.15 9.21 20.79
CA TYR A 252 3.96 8.52 20.31
C TYR A 252 2.92 8.22 21.43
N GLU A 253 3.35 8.05 22.69
CA GLU A 253 2.43 7.83 23.80
C GLU A 253 1.53 9.06 24.04
N GLU A 254 2.11 10.27 23.97
CA GLU A 254 1.40 11.53 24.13
C GLU A 254 0.56 11.91 22.90
N GLU A 255 1.06 11.59 21.70
CA GLU A 255 0.46 11.94 20.41
C GLU A 255 -0.64 10.97 19.94
N LEU A 256 -0.78 9.79 20.59
CA LEU A 256 -1.79 8.79 20.20
C LEU A 256 -3.21 9.32 20.39
N CYS A 257 -3.87 9.68 19.28
CA CYS A 257 -5.18 10.35 19.28
C CYS A 257 -6.36 9.41 19.00
N VAL A 258 -6.20 8.43 18.12
CA VAL A 258 -7.26 7.48 17.78
C VAL A 258 -6.70 6.15 17.31
N CYS A 259 -7.42 5.06 17.58
CA CYS A 259 -7.11 3.72 17.10
C CYS A 259 -8.28 3.20 16.25
N ARG A 260 -7.98 2.53 15.16
CA ARG A 260 -8.95 1.99 14.21
C ARG A 260 -8.68 0.55 13.88
N ARG A 261 -9.74 -0.28 13.77
CA ARG A 261 -9.71 -1.64 13.25
C ARG A 261 -10.41 -1.68 11.92
N TYR A 262 -9.70 -2.17 10.90
CA TYR A 262 -10.22 -2.35 9.56
C TYR A 262 -10.42 -3.83 9.20
N TRP A 263 -9.69 -4.71 9.87
CA TRP A 263 -9.79 -6.16 9.71
C TRP A 263 -10.94 -6.74 10.53
N GLN A 264 -11.47 -7.87 10.06
CA GLN A 264 -12.56 -8.60 10.70
C GLN A 264 -12.03 -9.73 11.58
N GLU A 265 -12.69 -9.99 12.69
CA GLU A 265 -12.40 -11.13 13.54
C GLU A 265 -13.03 -12.40 12.92
N GLU A 266 -12.36 -13.55 13.08
CA GLU A 266 -12.95 -14.83 12.70
C GLU A 266 -14.30 -15.01 13.45
N GLY A 267 -15.41 -15.12 12.69
CA GLY A 267 -16.75 -15.30 13.22
C GLY A 267 -17.60 -14.04 13.37
N GLU A 268 -17.09 -12.84 13.12
CA GLU A 268 -17.93 -11.65 12.92
C GLU A 268 -18.44 -11.68 11.46
N GLY A 269 -19.51 -12.45 11.21
CA GLY A 269 -20.24 -12.40 9.95
C GLY A 269 -20.90 -11.01 9.78
N ASP A 270 -21.11 -10.61 8.50
CA ASP A 270 -21.74 -9.36 8.07
C ASP A 270 -23.02 -9.00 8.88
N GLY A 271 -22.81 -8.45 10.06
CA GLY A 271 -23.82 -7.82 10.87
C GLY A 271 -23.92 -6.35 10.50
N GLU A 272 -24.91 -6.04 9.66
CA GLU A 272 -25.48 -4.73 9.32
C GLU A 272 -24.60 -3.79 8.44
N LYS A 273 -25.08 -3.68 7.21
CA LYS A 273 -24.75 -2.65 6.21
C LYS A 273 -25.15 -1.24 6.67
#